data_6ded556b0320fd1b6c23309b4e693bc3
#
_entry.id   6ded556b0320fd1b6c23309b4e693bc3
#
_cell.length_a   1.000
_cell.length_b   1.000
_cell.length_c   1.000
_cell.angle_alpha   90.00
_cell.angle_beta   90.00
_cell.angle_gamma   90.00
#
_symmetry.space_group_name_H-M   'P 1'
#
loop_
_entity.id
_entity.type
_entity.pdbx_description
1 polymer ?
#
loop_
_entity_poly.entity_id
_entity_poly.type
_entity_poly.pdbx_seq_one_letter_code
_entity_poly.pdbx_strand_id
1 'polypeptide(L)'
;MRRFVATLEEWIIRTLAAFNVRGERREDRIGVWVRRPDKGEGFEDKIAAIGIRVMQWVTLHGMALNVDPDLAHFSGIVPCGVSEQRYGVTSLADLGVAVSIPQVDMVLRREFEALFGATDYAVGSIENTSPGARSLSSSAVPTR
;
A
#
# COMPACT_ATOMS: atom_id res chain seq x y z
N MET A 1 0.21 -17.32 -6.23
CA MET A 1 -0.37 -15.97 -6.34
C MET A 1 -1.41 -15.66 -5.26
N ARG A 2 -2.42 -16.50 -5.02
CA ARG A 2 -3.44 -16.26 -3.97
C ARG A 2 -2.87 -16.03 -2.57
N ARG A 3 -1.85 -16.79 -2.15
CA ARG A 3 -1.20 -16.60 -0.84
C ARG A 3 -0.50 -15.25 -0.72
N PHE A 4 0.07 -14.75 -1.80
CA PHE A 4 0.74 -13.45 -1.82
C PHE A 4 -0.28 -12.30 -1.69
N VAL A 5 -1.38 -12.37 -2.42
CA VAL A 5 -2.49 -11.41 -2.26
C VAL A 5 -3.02 -11.42 -0.84
N ALA A 6 -3.27 -12.60 -0.27
CA ALA A 6 -3.75 -12.72 1.09
C ALA A 6 -2.79 -12.13 2.12
N THR A 7 -1.49 -12.22 1.89
CA THR A 7 -0.48 -11.61 2.78
C THR A 7 -0.49 -10.09 2.68
N LEU A 8 -0.67 -9.54 1.48
CA LEU A 8 -0.81 -8.10 1.29
C LEU A 8 -2.09 -7.57 1.94
N GLU A 9 -3.20 -8.30 1.80
CA GLU A 9 -4.46 -7.97 2.46
C GLU A 9 -4.31 -8.01 3.99
N GLU A 10 -3.64 -9.03 4.52
CA GLU A 10 -3.36 -9.16 5.95
C GLU A 10 -2.53 -7.99 6.48
N TRP A 11 -1.56 -7.55 5.74
CA TRP A 11 -0.77 -6.37 6.08
C TRP A 11 -1.65 -5.12 6.24
N ILE A 12 -2.55 -4.89 5.30
CA ILE A 12 -3.49 -3.76 5.36
C ILE A 12 -4.47 -3.94 6.53
N ILE A 13 -5.00 -5.15 6.74
CA ILE A 13 -5.93 -5.45 7.84
C ILE A 13 -5.29 -5.14 9.20
N ARG A 14 -4.05 -5.54 9.42
CA ARG A 14 -3.31 -5.22 10.64
C ARG A 14 -3.04 -3.73 10.80
N THR A 15 -2.74 -3.04 9.72
CA THR A 15 -2.58 -1.59 9.72
C THR A 15 -3.87 -0.89 10.14
N LEU A 16 -5.01 -1.30 9.58
CA LEU A 16 -6.33 -0.77 9.93
C LEU A 16 -6.69 -1.05 11.38
N ALA A 17 -6.36 -2.23 11.91
CA ALA A 17 -6.62 -2.60 13.30
C ALA A 17 -5.91 -1.66 14.29
N ALA A 18 -4.74 -1.13 13.95
CA ALA A 18 -4.03 -0.13 14.75
C ALA A 18 -4.82 1.18 14.89
N PHE A 19 -5.73 1.45 13.97
CA PHE A 19 -6.65 2.61 14.00
C PHE A 19 -8.08 2.24 14.41
N ASN A 20 -8.27 1.05 15.01
CA ASN A 20 -9.56 0.51 15.41
C ASN A 20 -10.55 0.33 14.26
N VAL A 21 -10.06 0.08 13.07
CA VAL A 21 -10.85 -0.25 11.89
C VAL A 21 -10.74 -1.73 11.59
N ARG A 22 -11.88 -2.40 11.50
CA ARG A 22 -11.94 -3.82 11.16
C ARG A 22 -12.03 -4.01 9.65
N GLY A 23 -10.88 -4.23 9.01
CA GLY A 23 -10.79 -4.67 7.63
C GLY A 23 -10.98 -6.18 7.51
N GLU A 24 -11.61 -6.61 6.44
CA GLU A 24 -11.88 -8.03 6.19
C GLU A 24 -11.54 -8.39 4.74
N ARG A 25 -11.11 -9.64 4.54
CA ARG A 25 -10.91 -10.23 3.22
C ARG A 25 -12.20 -10.87 2.74
N ARG A 26 -12.36 -10.96 1.41
CA ARG A 26 -13.42 -11.71 0.77
C ARG A 26 -12.83 -12.63 -0.30
N GLU A 27 -13.29 -13.86 -0.37
CA GLU A 27 -12.80 -14.84 -1.34
C GLU A 27 -13.19 -14.49 -2.78
N ASP A 28 -14.33 -13.88 -2.95
CA ASP A 28 -14.94 -13.50 -4.22
C ASP A 28 -14.48 -12.13 -4.75
N ARG A 29 -13.82 -11.33 -3.91
CA ARG A 29 -13.45 -9.95 -4.22
C ARG A 29 -12.09 -9.59 -3.65
N ILE A 30 -11.15 -9.21 -4.49
CA ILE A 30 -9.82 -8.77 -4.08
C ILE A 30 -9.89 -7.39 -3.41
N GLY A 31 -9.10 -7.20 -2.38
CA GLY A 31 -8.99 -5.96 -1.62
C GLY A 31 -9.39 -6.14 -0.17
N VAL A 32 -9.40 -5.05 0.56
CA VAL A 32 -9.82 -5.03 1.96
C VAL A 32 -11.13 -4.28 2.08
N TRP A 33 -12.08 -4.89 2.78
CA TRP A 33 -13.44 -4.45 2.89
C TRP A 33 -13.79 -4.14 4.33
N VAL A 34 -14.68 -3.17 4.52
CA VAL A 34 -15.21 -2.77 5.83
C VAL A 34 -16.72 -2.91 5.79
N ARG A 35 -17.30 -3.57 6.79
CA ARG A 35 -18.76 -3.64 6.94
C ARG A 35 -19.31 -2.27 7.29
N ARG A 36 -20.43 -1.94 6.64
CA ARG A 36 -21.12 -0.66 6.82
C ARG A 36 -22.56 -0.87 7.30
N PRO A 37 -22.74 -1.30 8.56
CA PRO A 37 -24.07 -1.46 9.13
C PRO A 37 -24.86 -0.15 9.21
N ASP A 38 -24.17 0.99 9.22
CA ASP A 38 -24.75 2.33 9.13
C ASP A 38 -25.48 2.61 7.82
N LYS A 39 -25.12 1.91 6.73
CA LYS A 39 -25.77 2.01 5.42
C LYS A 39 -26.89 0.98 5.22
N GLY A 40 -26.89 -0.08 5.99
CA GLY A 40 -27.85 -1.17 5.91
C GLY A 40 -27.22 -2.55 6.07
N GLU A 41 -28.03 -3.57 6.18
CA GLU A 41 -27.56 -4.95 6.29
C GLU A 41 -26.89 -5.40 4.98
N GLY A 42 -25.72 -6.01 5.09
CA GLY A 42 -24.95 -6.52 3.97
C GLY A 42 -24.19 -5.46 3.17
N PHE A 43 -24.23 -4.19 3.58
CA PHE A 43 -23.42 -3.15 2.97
C PHE A 43 -21.97 -3.27 3.38
N GLU A 44 -21.09 -3.20 2.41
CA GLU A 44 -19.64 -3.23 2.58
C GLU A 44 -18.97 -2.22 1.65
N ASP A 45 -17.94 -1.56 2.15
CA ASP A 45 -17.16 -0.62 1.36
C ASP A 45 -15.70 -1.07 1.28
N LYS A 46 -15.13 -0.95 0.09
CA LYS A 46 -13.70 -1.20 -0.13
C LYS A 46 -12.88 -0.03 0.38
N ILE A 47 -11.95 -0.31 1.28
CA ILE A 47 -11.00 0.68 1.82
C ILE A 47 -9.62 0.57 1.19
N ALA A 48 -9.26 -0.59 0.68
CA ALA A 48 -7.98 -0.79 0.02
C ALA A 48 -8.10 -1.67 -1.22
N ALA A 49 -7.38 -1.30 -2.25
CA ALA A 49 -7.26 -2.04 -3.49
C ALA A 49 -5.87 -2.67 -3.62
N ILE A 50 -5.80 -3.85 -4.22
CA ILE A 50 -4.56 -4.55 -4.51
C ILE A 50 -4.55 -4.90 -6.00
N GLY A 51 -3.53 -4.44 -6.70
CA GLY A 51 -3.28 -4.78 -8.09
C GLY A 51 -2.01 -5.59 -8.22
N ILE A 52 -2.08 -6.72 -8.91
CA ILE A 52 -0.91 -7.54 -9.23
C ILE A 52 -0.85 -7.74 -10.72
N ARG A 53 0.31 -7.44 -11.29
CA ARG A 53 0.64 -7.71 -12.68
C ARG A 53 1.90 -8.55 -12.76
N VAL A 54 1.85 -9.64 -13.51
CA VAL A 54 3.02 -10.47 -13.79
C VAL A 54 3.51 -10.16 -15.19
N MET A 55 4.77 -9.76 -15.32
CA MET A 55 5.44 -9.54 -16.61
C MET A 55 6.79 -10.24 -16.59
N GLN A 56 7.03 -11.09 -17.59
CA GLN A 56 8.31 -11.78 -17.75
C GLN A 56 8.82 -12.46 -16.47
N TRP A 57 7.93 -13.15 -15.75
CA TRP A 57 8.21 -13.78 -14.46
C TRP A 57 8.54 -12.82 -13.29
N VAL A 58 8.44 -11.51 -13.52
CA VAL A 58 8.54 -10.50 -12.47
C VAL A 58 7.14 -10.07 -12.04
N THR A 59 6.89 -10.13 -10.75
CA THR A 59 5.62 -9.66 -10.17
C THR A 59 5.72 -8.15 -9.92
N LEU A 60 4.91 -7.38 -10.64
CA LEU A 60 4.67 -5.98 -10.33
C LEU A 60 3.38 -5.90 -9.51
N HIS A 61 3.46 -5.27 -8.37
CA HIS A 61 2.31 -5.10 -7.49
C HIS A 61 2.18 -3.65 -7.03
N GLY A 62 0.95 -3.28 -6.79
CA GLY A 62 0.60 -2.03 -6.14
C GLY A 62 -0.53 -2.27 -5.17
N MET A 63 -0.51 -1.55 -4.08
CA MET A 63 -1.66 -1.45 -3.17
C MET A 63 -1.99 0.01 -2.95
N ALA A 64 -3.24 0.31 -2.76
CA ALA A 64 -3.73 1.63 -2.44
C ALA A 64 -4.67 1.54 -1.23
N LEU A 65 -4.30 2.22 -0.17
CA LEU A 65 -5.15 2.40 1.01
C LEU A 65 -5.74 3.80 0.98
N ASN A 66 -7.06 3.90 1.07
CA ASN A 66 -7.76 5.16 1.09
C ASN A 66 -7.69 5.80 2.48
N VAL A 67 -6.90 6.85 2.63
CA VAL A 67 -6.77 7.60 3.89
C VAL A 67 -7.75 8.77 3.92
N ASP A 68 -7.60 9.70 3.00
CA ASP A 68 -8.45 10.89 2.88
C ASP A 68 -8.56 11.35 1.42
N PRO A 69 -9.00 10.47 0.49
CA PRO A 69 -9.28 10.89 -0.87
C PRO A 69 -10.63 11.57 -0.93
N ASP A 70 -10.84 12.40 -1.94
CA ASP A 70 -12.16 12.92 -2.28
C ASP A 70 -13.01 11.79 -2.88
N LEU A 71 -13.89 11.20 -2.05
CA LEU A 71 -14.75 10.09 -2.45
C LEU A 71 -15.89 10.52 -3.39
N ALA A 72 -16.14 11.82 -3.56
CA ALA A 72 -17.16 12.31 -4.49
C ALA A 72 -16.84 11.93 -5.95
N HIS A 73 -15.57 11.79 -6.29
CA HIS A 73 -15.14 11.30 -7.59
C HIS A 73 -15.40 9.81 -7.83
N PHE A 74 -15.68 9.03 -6.78
CA PHE A 74 -15.97 7.59 -6.87
C PHE A 74 -17.45 7.26 -6.96
N SER A 75 -18.35 8.25 -6.85
CA SER A 75 -19.81 8.03 -6.80
C SER A 75 -20.41 7.43 -8.07
N GLY A 76 -19.69 7.38 -9.16
CA GLY A 76 -20.11 6.75 -10.41
C GLY A 76 -19.26 5.56 -10.84
N ILE A 77 -18.30 5.14 -10.01
CA ILE A 77 -17.35 4.08 -10.35
C ILE A 77 -17.71 2.81 -9.59
N VAL A 78 -17.91 1.73 -10.34
CA VAL A 78 -18.09 0.39 -9.78
C VAL A 78 -16.72 -0.13 -9.33
N PRO A 79 -16.51 -0.41 -8.03
CA PRO A 79 -15.21 -0.85 -7.55
C PRO A 79 -14.81 -2.20 -8.15
N CYS A 80 -13.78 -2.23 -8.99
CA CYS A 80 -13.18 -3.45 -9.52
C CYS A 80 -14.15 -4.44 -10.16
N GLY A 81 -15.15 -3.96 -10.94
CA GLY A 81 -16.10 -4.82 -11.64
C GLY A 81 -17.19 -5.45 -10.78
N VAL A 82 -17.32 -5.03 -9.52
CA VAL A 82 -18.42 -5.44 -8.64
C VAL A 82 -19.60 -4.51 -8.88
N SER A 83 -20.69 -5.04 -9.45
CA SER A 83 -21.86 -4.27 -9.88
C SER A 83 -22.99 -4.17 -8.84
N GLU A 84 -22.79 -4.75 -7.66
CA GLU A 84 -23.82 -4.74 -6.64
C GLU A 84 -23.88 -3.41 -5.88
N GLN A 85 -25.08 -2.84 -5.75
CA GLN A 85 -25.30 -1.54 -5.10
C GLN A 85 -24.89 -1.49 -3.61
N ARG A 86 -24.79 -2.64 -2.93
CA ARG A 86 -24.37 -2.75 -1.54
C ARG A 86 -22.85 -2.61 -1.35
N TYR A 87 -22.08 -2.58 -2.43
CA TYR A 87 -20.64 -2.42 -2.40
C TYR A 87 -20.25 -1.03 -2.88
N GLY A 88 -19.51 -0.33 -2.04
CA GLY A 88 -19.02 1.01 -2.31
C GLY A 88 -17.51 1.14 -2.03
N VAL A 89 -17.09 2.37 -1.84
CA VAL A 89 -15.71 2.75 -1.50
C VAL A 89 -15.74 3.62 -0.25
N THR A 90 -14.80 3.41 0.65
CA THR A 90 -14.62 4.22 1.85
C THR A 90 -13.17 4.60 2.06
N SER A 91 -12.91 5.42 3.08
CA SER A 91 -11.58 5.84 3.53
C SER A 91 -11.52 5.91 5.03
N LEU A 92 -10.34 6.05 5.60
CA LEU A 92 -10.18 6.28 7.03
C LEU A 92 -10.91 7.56 7.47
N ALA A 93 -10.81 8.63 6.70
CA ALA A 93 -11.53 9.87 6.97
C ALA A 93 -13.05 9.69 6.95
N ASP A 94 -13.59 8.97 5.98
CA ASP A 94 -15.02 8.66 5.87
C ASP A 94 -15.53 7.82 7.06
N LEU A 95 -14.68 6.99 7.62
CA LEU A 95 -14.97 6.20 8.83
C LEU A 95 -14.78 6.99 10.13
N GLY A 96 -14.47 8.28 10.05
CA GLY A 96 -14.26 9.14 11.21
C GLY A 96 -12.89 9.02 11.86
N VAL A 97 -11.92 8.43 11.19
CA VAL A 97 -10.54 8.30 11.68
C VAL A 97 -9.71 9.47 11.17
N ALA A 98 -9.37 10.41 12.06
CA ALA A 98 -8.55 11.57 11.75
C ALA A 98 -7.06 11.22 11.89
N VAL A 99 -6.44 10.79 10.81
CA VAL A 99 -5.01 10.47 10.74
C VAL A 99 -4.35 11.09 9.53
N SER A 100 -3.07 11.41 9.65
CA SER A 100 -2.25 11.90 8.55
C SER A 100 -1.63 10.74 7.75
N ILE A 101 -1.25 11.01 6.52
CA ILE A 101 -0.49 10.05 5.69
C ILE A 101 0.78 9.57 6.39
N PRO A 102 1.63 10.44 7.02
CA PRO A 102 2.80 9.98 7.75
C PRO A 102 2.50 9.03 8.92
N GLN A 103 1.38 9.25 9.62
CA GLN A 103 0.97 8.36 10.72
C GLN A 103 0.58 6.96 10.19
N VAL A 104 -0.16 6.91 9.10
CA VAL A 104 -0.52 5.65 8.43
C VAL A 104 0.72 4.94 7.91
N ASP A 105 1.65 5.67 7.33
CA ASP A 105 2.89 5.14 6.77
C ASP A 105 3.77 4.49 7.84
N MET A 106 3.86 5.09 9.02
CA MET A 106 4.56 4.52 10.17
C MET A 106 3.98 3.17 10.59
N VAL A 107 2.65 3.06 10.64
CA VAL A 107 1.97 1.82 11.00
C VAL A 107 2.11 0.78 9.91
N LEU A 108 1.95 1.15 8.65
CA LEU A 108 2.19 0.28 7.50
C LEU A 108 3.57 -0.37 7.55
N ARG A 109 4.58 0.42 7.85
CA ARG A 109 5.96 -0.04 7.98
C ARG A 109 6.14 -1.03 9.12
N ARG A 110 5.65 -0.71 10.30
CA ARG A 110 5.71 -1.58 11.47
C ARG A 110 5.04 -2.92 11.22
N GLU A 111 3.87 -2.92 10.62
CA GLU A 111 3.12 -4.14 10.32
C GLU A 111 3.76 -4.93 9.17
N PHE A 112 4.40 -4.26 8.23
CA PHE A 112 5.19 -4.91 7.20
C PHE A 112 6.36 -5.70 7.80
N GLU A 113 7.10 -5.11 8.70
CA GLU A 113 8.22 -5.77 9.39
C GLU A 113 7.76 -6.97 10.22
N ALA A 114 6.60 -6.87 10.86
CA ALA A 114 6.02 -7.97 11.62
C ALA A 114 5.63 -9.17 10.74
N LEU A 115 5.23 -8.95 9.50
CA LEU A 115 4.81 -9.99 8.55
C LEU A 115 5.95 -10.54 7.69
N PHE A 116 6.85 -9.68 7.25
CA PHE A 116 7.88 -10.00 6.25
C PHE A 116 9.29 -10.02 6.80
N GLY A 117 9.49 -9.65 8.08
CA GLY A 117 10.79 -9.50 8.71
C GLY A 117 11.37 -8.09 8.57
N ALA A 118 12.50 -7.85 9.27
CA ALA A 118 13.13 -6.55 9.29
C ALA A 118 13.42 -6.04 7.87
N THR A 119 12.93 -4.86 7.58
CA THR A 119 13.36 -4.12 6.41
C THR A 119 14.68 -3.46 6.76
N ASP A 120 15.74 -3.87 6.09
CA ASP A 120 16.93 -3.07 6.08
C ASP A 120 16.59 -1.72 5.44
N TYR A 121 16.54 -0.69 6.28
CA TYR A 121 16.70 0.66 5.81
C TYR A 121 18.14 0.86 5.32
N ALA A 122 18.46 0.30 4.19
CA ALA A 122 19.17 1.10 3.26
C ALA A 122 18.20 2.24 2.90
N VAL A 123 18.07 3.22 3.77
CA VAL A 123 17.95 4.58 3.28
C VAL A 123 19.13 4.65 2.34
N GLY A 124 18.85 4.38 1.05
CA GLY A 124 19.83 4.68 0.08
C GLY A 124 20.14 6.12 0.35
N SER A 125 21.24 6.34 1.00
CA SER A 125 22.08 7.42 0.57
C SER A 125 22.10 7.16 -0.90
N ILE A 126 21.21 7.81 -1.63
CA ILE A 126 21.46 8.18 -2.99
C ILE A 126 22.61 9.15 -2.81
N GLU A 127 23.76 8.58 -2.45
CA GLU A 127 25.00 9.21 -2.77
C GLU A 127 24.90 9.33 -4.27
N ASN A 128 24.67 10.56 -4.64
CA ASN A 128 24.76 11.04 -5.99
C ASN A 128 26.21 10.82 -6.40
N THR A 129 26.57 9.58 -6.65
CA THR A 129 27.81 9.20 -7.31
C THR A 129 27.63 9.61 -8.73
N SER A 130 27.80 10.88 -8.97
CA SER A 130 28.06 11.39 -10.30
C SER A 130 29.21 10.55 -10.86
N PRO A 131 29.02 9.82 -11.97
CA PRO A 131 30.14 9.13 -12.62
C PRO A 131 30.99 10.19 -13.31
N GLY A 132 32.03 10.68 -12.62
CA GLY A 132 32.83 11.72 -13.24
C GLY A 132 34.03 12.27 -12.50
N ALA A 133 34.44 11.70 -11.41
CA ALA A 133 35.75 12.06 -10.82
C ALA A 133 36.73 10.90 -10.96
N ARG A 134 37.18 10.66 -12.16
CA ARG A 134 38.49 9.99 -12.28
C ARG A 134 39.54 10.98 -11.83
N SER A 135 40.09 10.78 -10.66
CA SER A 135 41.33 11.41 -10.25
C SER A 135 42.45 10.88 -11.16
N LEU A 136 42.92 11.71 -12.03
CA LEU A 136 44.17 11.49 -12.74
C LEU A 136 45.27 11.57 -11.69
N SER A 137 45.73 10.46 -11.22
CA SER A 137 46.96 10.39 -10.47
C SER A 137 48.10 10.68 -11.47
N SER A 138 48.65 11.86 -11.35
CA SER A 138 49.88 12.25 -12.04
C SER A 138 51.01 11.42 -11.46
N SER A 139 51.45 10.41 -12.21
CA SER A 139 52.68 9.72 -11.95
C SER A 139 53.83 10.65 -12.36
N ALA A 140 54.58 11.12 -11.38
CA ALA A 140 55.82 11.83 -11.61
C ALA A 140 56.84 10.91 -12.27
N VAL A 141 57.34 11.33 -13.39
CA VAL A 141 58.46 10.72 -14.10
C VAL A 141 59.76 11.14 -13.39
N PRO A 142 60.63 10.24 -13.00
CA PRO A 142 61.95 10.65 -12.49
C PRO A 142 62.85 11.06 -13.65
N THR A 143 63.33 12.27 -13.59
CA THR A 143 64.37 12.76 -14.46
C THR A 143 65.73 12.19 -14.02
N ARG A 144 66.43 11.66 -14.98
CA ARG A 144 67.87 11.56 -14.95
C ARG A 144 68.44 12.74 -15.66
#